data_035883b9ce0dadea337b6d329b7bed02
#
_entry.id   035883b9ce0dadea337b6d329b7bed02
#
_cell.length_a   1.000
_cell.length_b   1.000
_cell.length_c   1.000
_cell.angle_alpha   90.00
_cell.angle_beta   90.00
_cell.angle_gamma   90.00
#
_symmetry.space_group_name_H-M   'P 1'
#
loop_
_entity.id
_entity.type
_entity.pdbx_description
1 polymer ?
#
loop_
_entity_poly.entity_id
_entity_poly.type
_entity_poly.pdbx_seq_one_letter_code
_entity_poly.pdbx_strand_id
1 'polypeptide(L)'
;MPGFVEAHSHFMLNAILLNEIVIPIDYTICKSIKDIQKIIQKTVPKRKKGEWIILQGYDQNKLKEQRHPHFSELDAVSPENPVWCVRADLHTGVCNSMAMKIACSSCPMLPKAVWTCSVVLLPKIQPVPRQ
;
A
#
# COMPACT_ATOMS: atom_id res chain seq x y z
N MET A 1 -19.90 -31.65 16.32
CA MET A 1 -19.73 -30.97 15.02
C MET A 1 -18.28 -31.08 14.61
N PRO A 2 -17.94 -31.50 13.41
CA PRO A 2 -16.57 -31.39 12.93
C PRO A 2 -16.18 -29.92 12.83
N GLY A 3 -14.94 -29.58 13.24
CA GLY A 3 -14.42 -28.24 13.11
C GLY A 3 -14.14 -27.86 11.67
N PHE A 4 -14.11 -26.57 11.36
CA PHE A 4 -13.66 -26.08 10.06
C PHE A 4 -12.14 -26.20 9.97
N VAL A 5 -11.64 -26.75 8.85
CA VAL A 5 -10.21 -26.79 8.52
C VAL A 5 -9.99 -25.83 7.37
N GLU A 6 -9.31 -24.71 7.62
CA GLU A 6 -8.95 -23.73 6.59
C GLU A 6 -7.52 -23.98 6.15
N ALA A 7 -7.34 -24.32 4.88
CA ALA A 7 -6.03 -24.64 4.30
C ALA A 7 -5.25 -23.39 3.87
N HIS A 8 -5.94 -22.24 3.68
CA HIS A 8 -5.32 -20.97 3.28
C HIS A 8 -6.05 -19.81 3.93
N SER A 9 -5.43 -19.18 4.92
CA SER A 9 -6.04 -18.07 5.66
C SER A 9 -5.12 -16.87 5.75
N HIS A 10 -5.67 -15.70 5.47
CA HIS A 10 -5.03 -14.40 5.69
C HIS A 10 -5.40 -13.77 7.05
N PHE A 11 -5.72 -14.57 8.05
CA PHE A 11 -6.23 -14.09 9.35
C PHE A 11 -5.31 -13.05 9.99
N MET A 12 -4.01 -13.34 10.11
CA MET A 12 -3.03 -12.41 10.67
C MET A 12 -2.90 -11.13 9.85
N LEU A 13 -2.90 -11.27 8.52
CA LEU A 13 -2.81 -10.13 7.62
C LEU A 13 -4.06 -9.25 7.73
N ASN A 14 -5.25 -9.84 7.76
CA ASN A 14 -6.49 -9.10 7.94
C ASN A 14 -6.55 -8.40 9.32
N ALA A 15 -6.05 -9.02 10.38
CA ALA A 15 -5.97 -8.37 11.69
C ALA A 15 -5.07 -7.12 11.67
N ILE A 16 -3.98 -7.14 10.90
CA ILE A 16 -3.10 -5.98 10.69
C ILE A 16 -3.80 -4.92 9.83
N LEU A 17 -4.50 -5.35 8.77
CA LEU A 17 -5.19 -4.46 7.82
C LEU A 17 -6.43 -3.79 8.43
N LEU A 18 -7.08 -4.42 9.41
CA LEU A 18 -8.19 -3.83 10.15
C LEU A 18 -7.74 -2.78 11.19
N ASN A 19 -6.43 -2.64 11.41
CA ASN A 19 -5.89 -1.61 12.28
C ASN A 19 -5.94 -0.24 11.56
N GLU A 20 -6.07 0.85 12.30
CA GLU A 20 -6.15 2.24 11.79
C GLU A 20 -4.93 2.68 10.94
N ILE A 21 -3.90 1.82 10.84
CA ILE A 21 -2.70 2.05 10.03
C ILE A 21 -3.01 1.99 8.54
N VAL A 22 -3.99 1.17 8.12
CA VAL A 22 -4.32 0.92 6.73
C VAL A 22 -5.61 1.63 6.34
N ILE A 23 -5.57 2.35 5.24
CA ILE A 23 -6.72 3.09 4.70
C ILE A 23 -7.42 2.22 3.66
N PRO A 24 -8.68 1.82 3.88
CA PRO A 24 -9.40 1.04 2.90
C PRO A 24 -9.75 1.89 1.67
N ILE A 25 -9.48 1.36 0.48
CA ILE A 25 -9.75 1.98 -0.82
C ILE A 25 -10.40 0.97 -1.76
N ASP A 26 -11.51 0.42 -1.38
CA ASP A 26 -12.21 -0.53 -2.21
C ASP A 26 -12.86 0.14 -3.45
N TYR A 27 -13.34 -0.69 -4.38
CA TYR A 27 -13.95 -0.24 -5.64
C TYR A 27 -15.29 0.49 -5.46
N THR A 28 -15.90 0.45 -4.29
CA THR A 28 -17.12 1.22 -3.99
C THR A 28 -16.80 2.68 -3.74
N ILE A 29 -15.63 2.94 -3.17
CA ILE A 29 -15.12 4.27 -2.82
C ILE A 29 -14.25 4.85 -3.94
N CYS A 30 -13.33 4.03 -4.50
CA CYS A 30 -12.35 4.46 -5.50
C CYS A 30 -12.70 3.88 -6.87
N LYS A 31 -13.18 4.74 -7.77
CA LYS A 31 -13.51 4.39 -9.15
C LYS A 31 -12.46 4.86 -10.16
N SER A 32 -11.49 5.64 -9.73
CA SER A 32 -10.42 6.18 -10.58
C SER A 32 -9.12 6.37 -9.80
N ILE A 33 -8.00 6.47 -10.52
CA ILE A 33 -6.70 6.81 -9.94
C ILE A 33 -6.76 8.18 -9.24
N LYS A 34 -7.55 9.12 -9.79
CA LYS A 34 -7.76 10.42 -9.17
C LYS A 34 -8.42 10.34 -7.78
N ASP A 35 -9.28 9.35 -7.55
CA ASP A 35 -9.92 9.19 -6.24
C ASP A 35 -8.91 8.66 -5.22
N ILE A 36 -8.01 7.75 -5.63
CA ILE A 36 -6.88 7.30 -4.81
C ILE A 36 -6.00 8.50 -4.44
N GLN A 37 -5.64 9.35 -5.41
CA GLN A 37 -4.85 10.57 -5.17
C GLN A 37 -5.53 11.52 -4.19
N LYS A 38 -6.83 11.74 -4.28
CA LYS A 38 -7.60 12.58 -3.34
C LYS A 38 -7.54 12.05 -1.91
N ILE A 39 -7.62 10.73 -1.74
CA ILE A 39 -7.52 10.10 -0.41
C ILE A 39 -6.13 10.32 0.17
N ILE A 40 -5.07 10.13 -0.63
CA ILE A 40 -3.70 10.40 -0.21
C ILE A 40 -3.55 11.88 0.19
N GLN A 41 -4.02 12.81 -0.64
CA GLN A 41 -3.97 14.25 -0.34
C GLN A 41 -4.67 14.64 0.97
N LYS A 42 -5.79 13.98 1.30
CA LYS A 42 -6.49 14.18 2.57
C LYS A 42 -5.77 13.57 3.77
N THR A 43 -4.92 12.58 3.52
CA THR A 43 -4.19 11.84 4.55
C THR A 43 -2.85 12.48 4.88
N VAL A 44 -2.13 13.00 3.88
CA VAL A 44 -0.80 13.61 4.04
C VAL A 44 -0.76 14.65 5.19
N PRO A 45 -1.70 15.61 5.30
CA PRO A 45 -1.64 16.60 6.38
C PRO A 45 -1.88 16.03 7.78
N LYS A 46 -2.38 14.79 7.89
CA LYS A 46 -2.62 14.10 9.15
C LYS A 46 -1.44 13.24 9.60
N ARG A 47 -0.42 13.13 8.78
CA ARG A 47 0.76 12.30 8.98
C ARG A 47 2.02 13.16 9.12
N LYS A 48 2.98 12.69 9.90
CA LYS A 48 4.30 13.32 9.99
C LYS A 48 5.09 13.02 8.70
N LYS A 49 6.01 13.92 8.34
CA LYS A 49 6.94 13.66 7.22
C LYS A 49 7.69 12.36 7.43
N GLY A 50 7.77 11.53 6.39
CA GLY A 50 8.38 10.21 6.45
C GLY A 50 7.51 9.11 7.04
N GLU A 51 6.32 9.42 7.55
CA GLU A 51 5.37 8.41 8.03
C GLU A 51 4.69 7.71 6.87
N TRP A 52 4.56 6.38 6.96
CA TRP A 52 3.96 5.56 5.91
C TRP A 52 2.46 5.83 5.73
N ILE A 53 2.04 5.86 4.47
CA ILE A 53 0.64 5.88 4.05
C ILE A 53 0.36 4.58 3.31
N ILE A 54 -0.39 3.69 3.93
CA ILE A 54 -0.73 2.38 3.38
C ILE A 54 -2.21 2.39 3.01
N LEU A 55 -2.49 2.13 1.73
CA LEU A 55 -3.85 2.01 1.20
C LEU A 55 -4.07 0.59 0.69
N GLN A 56 -5.25 0.03 0.89
CA GLN A 56 -5.52 -1.35 0.52
C GLN A 56 -6.93 -1.51 -0.05
N GLY A 57 -7.04 -2.30 -1.11
CA GLY A 57 -8.33 -2.77 -1.61
C GLY A 57 -8.68 -2.32 -3.03
N TYR A 58 -7.83 -1.53 -3.73
CA TYR A 58 -8.13 -1.17 -5.12
C TYR A 58 -8.05 -2.39 -6.06
N ASP A 59 -8.83 -2.35 -7.12
CA ASP A 59 -8.78 -3.31 -8.23
C ASP A 59 -8.60 -2.54 -9.54
N GLN A 60 -7.46 -2.72 -10.21
CA GLN A 60 -7.15 -2.01 -11.46
C GLN A 60 -8.18 -2.27 -12.57
N ASN A 61 -8.82 -3.44 -12.58
CA ASN A 61 -9.84 -3.78 -13.59
C ASN A 61 -11.15 -3.01 -13.37
N LYS A 62 -11.37 -2.48 -12.17
CA LYS A 62 -12.55 -1.70 -11.81
C LYS A 62 -12.30 -0.20 -11.79
N LEU A 63 -11.04 0.21 -11.91
CA LEU A 63 -10.69 1.62 -12.09
C LEU A 63 -11.07 2.06 -13.52
N LYS A 64 -11.48 3.32 -13.65
CA LYS A 64 -11.82 3.93 -14.96
C LYS A 64 -10.69 3.83 -15.98
N GLU A 65 -9.45 3.94 -15.50
CA GLU A 65 -8.24 3.89 -16.33
C GLU A 65 -7.83 2.46 -16.69
N GLN A 66 -8.42 1.43 -16.08
CA GLN A 66 -8.15 0.00 -16.26
C GLN A 66 -6.65 -0.37 -16.20
N ARG A 67 -5.92 0.31 -15.35
CA ARG A 67 -4.50 0.09 -15.09
C ARG A 67 -4.15 0.35 -13.64
N HIS A 68 -2.97 -0.09 -13.24
CA HIS A 68 -2.40 0.29 -11.96
C HIS A 68 -2.07 1.79 -11.94
N PRO A 69 -2.14 2.44 -10.76
CA PRO A 69 -1.55 3.77 -10.58
C PRO A 69 -0.06 3.72 -10.95
N HIS A 70 0.47 4.79 -11.53
CA HIS A 70 1.89 4.93 -11.77
C HIS A 70 2.56 5.59 -10.55
N PHE A 71 3.81 5.25 -10.26
CA PHE A 71 4.53 5.81 -9.10
C PHE A 71 4.57 7.35 -9.12
N SER A 72 4.72 7.96 -10.30
CA SER A 72 4.73 9.42 -10.45
C SER A 72 3.40 10.07 -10.08
N GLU A 73 2.28 9.36 -10.23
CA GLU A 73 0.95 9.84 -9.83
C GLU A 73 0.81 9.87 -8.31
N LEU A 74 1.52 8.96 -7.61
CA LEU A 74 1.59 8.93 -6.16
C LEU A 74 2.59 9.98 -5.63
N ASP A 75 3.73 10.15 -6.32
CA ASP A 75 4.72 11.18 -5.98
C ASP A 75 4.13 12.59 -6.05
N ALA A 76 3.30 12.86 -7.05
CA ALA A 76 2.65 14.16 -7.25
C ALA A 76 1.79 14.60 -6.05
N VAL A 77 1.26 13.65 -5.28
CA VAL A 77 0.37 13.93 -4.14
C VAL A 77 1.00 13.65 -2.78
N SER A 78 2.13 12.96 -2.74
CA SER A 78 2.84 12.60 -1.51
C SER A 78 4.36 12.55 -1.72
N PRO A 79 5.02 13.70 -1.92
CA PRO A 79 6.47 13.74 -2.16
C PRO A 79 7.30 13.45 -0.90
N GLU A 80 6.77 13.69 0.29
CA GLU A 80 7.50 13.60 1.56
C GLU A 80 7.09 12.42 2.45
N ASN A 81 6.09 11.63 2.02
CA ASN A 81 5.65 10.45 2.74
C ASN A 81 5.74 9.21 1.84
N PRO A 82 6.26 8.08 2.33
CA PRO A 82 6.24 6.82 1.60
C PRO A 82 4.78 6.33 1.47
N VAL A 83 4.37 6.02 0.24
CA VAL A 83 3.02 5.52 -0.08
C VAL A 83 3.12 4.11 -0.61
N TRP A 84 2.24 3.24 -0.12
CA TRP A 84 2.05 1.90 -0.63
C TRP A 84 0.56 1.62 -0.85
N CYS A 85 0.18 1.47 -2.13
CA CYS A 85 -1.16 1.07 -2.55
C CYS A 85 -1.19 -0.43 -2.81
N VAL A 86 -1.88 -1.18 -1.96
CA VAL A 86 -2.02 -2.62 -2.05
C VAL A 86 -3.30 -2.97 -2.79
N ARG A 87 -3.21 -3.88 -3.75
CA ARG A 87 -4.36 -4.41 -4.47
C ARG A 87 -5.25 -5.25 -3.55
N ALA A 88 -6.50 -5.46 -3.96
CA ALA A 88 -7.48 -6.27 -3.21
C ALA A 88 -7.04 -7.72 -2.98
N ASP A 89 -6.21 -8.28 -3.89
CA ASP A 89 -5.67 -9.64 -3.75
C ASP A 89 -4.51 -9.77 -2.75
N LEU A 90 -3.98 -8.64 -2.24
CA LEU A 90 -2.85 -8.58 -1.31
C LEU A 90 -1.50 -9.08 -1.86
N HIS A 91 -1.44 -9.46 -3.13
CA HIS A 91 -0.23 -10.00 -3.77
C HIS A 91 0.52 -8.96 -4.60
N THR A 92 -0.16 -7.89 -4.99
CA THR A 92 0.40 -6.82 -5.82
C THR A 92 0.15 -5.47 -5.19
N GLY A 93 1.04 -4.52 -5.44
CA GLY A 93 0.86 -3.15 -5.00
C GLY A 93 1.77 -2.19 -5.77
N VAL A 94 1.49 -0.90 -5.65
CA VAL A 94 2.28 0.18 -6.23
C VAL A 94 2.81 1.07 -5.13
N CYS A 95 4.10 1.37 -5.19
CA CYS A 95 4.79 2.26 -4.27
C CYS A 95 5.15 3.58 -4.96
N ASN A 96 5.22 4.67 -4.21
CA ASN A 96 5.82 5.89 -4.68
C ASN A 96 7.37 5.83 -4.60
N SER A 97 8.05 6.81 -5.18
CA SER A 97 9.52 6.86 -5.24
C SER A 97 10.16 6.88 -3.84
N MET A 98 9.52 7.49 -2.86
CA MET A 98 10.04 7.55 -1.48
C MET A 98 9.98 6.18 -0.80
N ALA A 99 8.87 5.45 -0.92
CA ALA A 99 8.73 4.10 -0.41
C ALA A 99 9.76 3.15 -1.05
N MET A 100 9.98 3.31 -2.35
CA MET A 100 10.98 2.54 -3.08
C MET A 100 12.41 2.81 -2.61
N LYS A 101 12.78 4.07 -2.37
CA LYS A 101 14.10 4.41 -1.82
C LYS A 101 14.33 3.72 -0.48
N ILE A 102 13.34 3.70 0.41
CA ILE A 102 13.43 3.04 1.70
C ILE A 102 13.59 1.52 1.53
N ALA A 103 12.80 0.89 0.66
CA ALA A 103 12.90 -0.54 0.38
C ALA A 103 14.25 -0.93 -0.21
N CYS A 104 14.76 -0.16 -1.19
CA CYS A 104 16.06 -0.42 -1.83
C CYS A 104 17.25 -0.18 -0.89
N SER A 105 17.18 0.79 0.02
CA SER A 105 18.23 1.00 1.01
C SER A 105 18.35 -0.17 1.99
N SER A 106 17.26 -0.90 2.20
CA SER A 106 17.20 -2.09 3.07
C SER A 106 17.55 -3.39 2.35
N CYS A 107 17.61 -3.41 1.01
CA CYS A 107 17.89 -4.60 0.20
C CYS A 107 18.80 -4.27 -0.99
N PRO A 108 20.15 -4.39 -0.85
CA PRO A 108 21.11 -4.03 -1.87
C PRO A 108 21.11 -4.91 -3.13
N MET A 109 20.31 -5.97 -3.17
CA MET A 109 20.30 -6.96 -4.24
C MET A 109 19.21 -6.75 -5.31
N LEU A 110 18.39 -5.71 -5.26
CA LEU A 110 17.39 -5.45 -6.29
C LEU A 110 17.95 -4.56 -7.40
N PRO A 111 18.08 -5.07 -8.64
CA PRO A 111 18.50 -4.24 -9.76
C PRO A 111 17.45 -3.17 -10.04
N LYS A 112 17.90 -1.95 -10.30
CA LYS A 112 17.08 -0.73 -10.52
C LYS A 112 16.08 -0.82 -11.70
N ALA A 113 16.01 -1.94 -12.41
CA ALA A 113 15.28 -2.09 -13.66
C ALA A 113 13.99 -2.94 -13.59
N VAL A 114 13.63 -3.51 -12.43
CA VAL A 114 12.43 -4.37 -12.32
C VAL A 114 11.45 -3.74 -11.34
N TRP A 115 10.62 -2.82 -11.84
CA TRP A 115 9.68 -2.03 -11.07
C TRP A 115 8.23 -2.55 -11.14
N THR A 116 8.05 -3.82 -11.44
CA THR A 116 6.82 -4.54 -11.10
C THR A 116 7.06 -5.26 -9.79
N CYS A 117 6.70 -4.61 -8.69
CA CYS A 117 6.87 -5.17 -7.36
C CYS A 117 5.86 -6.32 -7.13
N SER A 118 6.25 -7.52 -7.55
CA SER A 118 5.58 -8.77 -7.17
C SER A 118 6.18 -9.38 -5.90
N VAL A 119 6.76 -8.58 -5.02
CA VAL A 119 7.35 -9.07 -3.77
C VAL A 119 6.90 -8.21 -2.61
N VAL A 120 6.05 -8.78 -1.79
CA VAL A 120 5.73 -8.28 -0.45
C VAL A 120 6.93 -8.52 0.46
N LEU A 121 7.87 -7.57 0.50
CA LEU A 121 8.77 -7.45 1.64
C LEU A 121 8.12 -6.47 2.62
N LEU A 122 7.48 -7.02 3.63
CA LEU A 122 7.04 -6.23 4.79
C LEU A 122 8.30 -5.56 5.39
N PRO A 123 8.39 -4.22 5.40
CA PRO A 123 9.45 -3.56 6.14
C PRO A 123 9.31 -3.94 7.61
N LYS A 124 10.42 -4.17 8.28
CA LYS A 124 10.45 -4.29 9.76
C LYS A 124 9.83 -3.02 10.33
N ILE A 125 8.58 -3.11 10.75
CA ILE A 125 7.90 -2.02 11.45
C ILE A 125 8.61 -1.89 12.78
N GLN A 126 9.36 -0.80 12.97
CA GLN A 126 9.89 -0.48 14.28
C GLN A 126 8.72 -0.17 15.22
N PRO A 127 8.69 -0.73 16.42
CA PRO A 127 7.62 -0.45 17.36
C PRO A 127 7.64 1.04 17.72
N VAL A 128 6.48 1.66 17.63
CA VAL A 128 6.27 3.04 18.11
C VAL A 128 6.58 3.07 19.60
N PRO A 129 7.46 3.95 20.10
CA PRO A 129 7.69 4.09 21.53
C PRO A 129 6.38 4.50 22.21
N ARG A 130 5.95 3.71 23.16
CA ARG A 130 4.82 4.05 24.03
C ARG A 130 5.22 5.26 24.87
N GLN A 131 4.47 6.35 24.74
CA GLN A 131 4.46 7.44 25.72
C GLN A 131 3.54 7.08 26.88
#